data_4e7fd934a1a3ce78276317696eb926b3
#
_entry.id   4e7fd934a1a3ce78276317696eb926b3
#
_cell.length_a   1.000
_cell.length_b   1.000
_cell.length_c   1.000
_cell.angle_alpha   90.00
_cell.angle_beta   90.00
_cell.angle_gamma   90.00
#
_symmetry.space_group_name_H-M   'P 1'
#
loop_
_entity.id
_entity.type
_entity.pdbx_description
1 polymer ?
#
loop_
_entity_poly.entity_id
_entity_poly.type
_entity_poly.pdbx_seq_one_letter_code
_entity_poly.pdbx_strand_id
1 'polypeptide(L)' 'MEYNYVLTTSYDGELFATHRISDFMEAHEAWAKCVDHGNAKEYATYNLTDPTGKMYTKNFYANGDVQVRV' A
#
# COMPACT_ATOMS: atom_id res chain seq x y z
N MET A 1 -14.14 -14.55 14.14
CA MET A 1 -12.96 -13.71 13.97
C MET A 1 -12.83 -13.20 12.58
N GLU A 2 -12.81 -11.91 12.44
CA GLU A 2 -12.62 -11.37 11.13
C GLU A 2 -11.15 -11.21 10.85
N TYR A 3 -10.82 -11.39 9.61
CA TYR A 3 -9.51 -11.08 9.13
C TYR A 3 -9.57 -9.84 8.36
N ASN A 4 -8.56 -9.05 8.55
CA ASN A 4 -8.49 -7.80 7.86
C ASN A 4 -7.32 -7.80 6.93
N TYR A 5 -7.53 -7.20 5.78
CA TYR A 5 -6.44 -6.77 4.94
C TYR A 5 -5.95 -5.46 5.54
N VAL A 6 -4.65 -5.29 5.58
CA VAL A 6 -4.07 -4.08 6.15
C VAL A 6 -3.33 -3.35 5.04
N LEU A 7 -3.81 -2.15 4.74
CA LEU A 7 -3.17 -1.30 3.73
C LEU A 7 -2.45 -0.19 4.44
N THR A 8 -1.13 -0.13 4.28
CA THR A 8 -0.34 0.93 4.89
C THR A 8 0.23 1.84 3.81
N THR A 9 0.32 3.10 4.15
CA THR A 9 0.93 4.11 3.30
C THR A 9 2.10 4.70 4.04
N SER A 10 3.27 4.73 3.40
CA SER A 10 4.46 5.33 3.99
C SER A 10 5.03 6.32 3.01
N TYR A 11 5.48 7.47 3.52
CA TYR A 11 6.13 8.50 2.70
C TYR A 11 7.54 8.65 3.20
N ASP A 12 8.51 8.48 2.29
CA ASP A 12 9.94 8.64 2.59
C ASP A 12 10.38 7.78 3.77
N GLY A 13 9.81 6.58 3.86
CA GLY A 13 10.16 5.62 4.89
C GLY A 13 9.40 5.76 6.18
N GLU A 14 8.53 6.75 6.31
CA GLU A 14 7.76 6.97 7.53
C GLU A 14 6.30 6.58 7.31
N LEU A 15 5.76 5.83 8.25
CA LEU A 15 4.37 5.39 8.18
C LEU A 15 3.45 6.60 8.29
N PHE A 16 2.58 6.76 7.30
CA PHE A 16 1.64 7.87 7.27
C PHE A 16 0.23 7.43 7.68
N ALA A 17 -0.23 6.28 7.19
CA ALA A 17 -1.59 5.84 7.44
C ALA A 17 -1.68 4.33 7.41
N THR A 18 -2.64 3.79 8.18
CA THR A 18 -2.95 2.37 8.20
C THR A 18 -4.45 2.21 8.08
N HIS A 19 -4.89 1.41 7.12
CA HIS A 19 -6.30 1.13 6.92
C HIS A 19 -6.55 -0.36 7.04
N ARG A 20 -7.56 -0.74 7.80
CA ARG A 20 -7.98 -2.12 7.91
C ARG A 20 -9.25 -2.31 7.12
N ILE A 21 -9.22 -3.27 6.20
CA ILE A 21 -10.30 -3.49 5.27
C ILE A 21 -10.66 -4.96 5.32
N SER A 22 -11.93 -5.27 5.59
CA SER A 22 -12.34 -6.66 5.76
C SER A 22 -12.75 -7.32 4.45
N ASP A 23 -13.01 -6.55 3.41
CA ASP A 23 -13.47 -7.08 2.14
C ASP A 23 -12.33 -7.22 1.15
N PHE A 24 -12.22 -8.41 0.52
CA PHE A 24 -11.17 -8.70 -0.42
C PHE A 24 -11.18 -7.73 -1.61
N MET A 25 -12.35 -7.54 -2.21
CA MET A 25 -12.45 -6.69 -3.40
C MET A 25 -12.12 -5.25 -3.06
N GLU A 26 -12.63 -4.78 -1.93
CA GLU A 26 -12.38 -3.42 -1.51
C GLU A 26 -10.89 -3.18 -1.23
N ALA A 27 -10.25 -4.16 -0.59
CA ALA A 27 -8.84 -4.05 -0.25
C ALA A 27 -7.98 -3.98 -1.50
N HIS A 28 -8.23 -4.87 -2.46
CA HIS A 28 -7.45 -4.88 -3.68
C HIS A 28 -7.72 -3.66 -4.55
N GLU A 29 -8.96 -3.19 -4.53
CA GLU A 29 -9.30 -1.99 -5.27
C GLU A 29 -8.62 -0.76 -4.68
N ALA A 30 -8.59 -0.67 -3.35
CA ALA A 30 -7.93 0.44 -2.68
C ALA A 30 -6.43 0.45 -3.00
N TRP A 31 -5.82 -0.74 -2.98
CA TRP A 31 -4.40 -0.85 -3.29
C TRP A 31 -4.14 -0.49 -4.75
N ALA A 32 -5.02 -0.91 -5.66
CA ALA A 32 -4.87 -0.61 -7.07
C ALA A 32 -4.98 0.88 -7.39
N LYS A 33 -5.73 1.62 -6.55
CA LYS A 33 -5.89 3.05 -6.75
C LYS A 33 -4.68 3.86 -6.31
N CYS A 34 -3.74 3.25 -5.61
CA CYS A 34 -2.52 3.92 -5.20
C CYS A 34 -1.59 3.95 -6.40
N VAL A 35 -1.46 5.10 -7.04
CA VAL A 35 -0.81 5.18 -8.34
C VAL A 35 0.32 6.21 -8.44
N ASP A 36 0.61 6.93 -7.36
CA ASP A 36 1.66 7.94 -7.43
C ASP A 36 2.33 8.11 -6.07
N HIS A 37 3.36 8.95 -6.02
CA HIS A 37 4.10 9.15 -4.79
C HIS A 37 3.41 10.12 -3.83
N GLY A 38 2.25 10.65 -4.21
CA GLY A 38 1.43 11.47 -3.31
C GLY A 38 2.19 12.64 -2.72
N ASN A 39 2.21 12.69 -1.38
CA ASN A 39 2.88 13.76 -0.66
C ASN A 39 4.34 13.46 -0.32
N ALA A 40 4.86 12.33 -0.79
CA ALA A 40 6.25 11.97 -0.53
C ALA A 40 7.20 12.87 -1.31
N LYS A 41 8.36 13.14 -0.74
CA LYS A 41 9.37 13.92 -1.42
C LYS A 41 10.23 13.04 -2.31
N GLU A 42 10.50 11.81 -1.87
CA GLU A 42 11.35 10.90 -2.61
C GLU A 42 10.60 9.68 -3.09
N TYR A 43 9.85 9.04 -2.20
CA TYR A 43 9.09 7.86 -2.61
C TYR A 43 7.96 7.57 -1.63
N ALA A 44 6.92 6.92 -2.14
CA ALA A 44 5.82 6.44 -1.33
C ALA A 44 5.76 4.92 -1.44
N THR A 45 5.44 4.26 -0.34
CA THR A 45 5.31 2.82 -0.29
C THR A 45 3.89 2.47 0.13
N TYR A 46 3.25 1.61 -0.64
CA TYR A 46 1.90 1.13 -0.33
C TYR A 46 1.98 -0.37 -0.16
N ASN A 47 1.70 -0.85 1.05
CA ASN A 47 1.73 -2.27 1.37
C ASN A 47 0.34 -2.77 1.65
N LEU A 48 -0.05 -3.86 1.01
CA LEU A 48 -1.28 -4.54 1.33
C LEU A 48 -0.92 -5.91 1.88
N THR A 49 -1.27 -6.15 3.13
CA THR A 49 -1.03 -7.45 3.77
C THR A 49 -2.36 -8.17 3.87
N ASP A 50 -2.41 -9.40 3.38
CA ASP A 50 -3.63 -10.18 3.42
C ASP A 50 -3.71 -11.00 4.71
N PRO A 51 -4.86 -11.64 4.98
CA PRO A 51 -5.02 -12.39 6.24
C PRO A 51 -4.05 -13.57 6.40
N THR A 52 -3.42 -14.02 5.33
CA THR A 52 -2.44 -15.10 5.41
C THR A 52 -1.04 -14.59 5.71
N GLY A 53 -0.87 -13.27 5.74
CA GLY A 53 0.42 -12.67 6.01
C GLY A 53 1.21 -12.31 4.75
N LYS A 54 0.67 -12.61 3.58
CA LYS A 54 1.34 -12.24 2.34
C LYS A 54 1.24 -10.73 2.13
N MET A 55 2.34 -10.13 1.71
CA MET A 55 2.40 -8.69 1.51
C MET A 55 2.63 -8.36 0.04
N TYR A 56 1.85 -7.39 -0.43
CA TYR A 56 1.97 -6.84 -1.77
C TYR A 56 2.47 -5.43 -1.62
N THR A 57 3.50 -5.05 -2.35
CA THR A 57 4.15 -3.76 -2.16
C THR A 57 4.24 -2.99 -3.47
N LYS A 58 3.96 -1.70 -3.40
CA LYS A 58 4.20 -0.77 -4.50
C LYS A 58 5.05 0.37 -3.98
N ASN A 59 6.08 0.70 -4.73
CA ASN A 59 6.89 1.88 -4.45
C ASN A 59 6.80 2.81 -5.64
N PHE A 60 6.43 4.04 -5.35
CA PHE A 60 6.36 5.08 -6.38
C PHE A 60 7.37 6.16 -6.04
N TYR A 61 8.30 6.38 -6.94
CA TYR A 61 9.39 7.33 -6.72
C TYR A 61 9.06 8.65 -7.40
N ALA A 62 9.55 9.72 -6.81
CA ALA A 62 9.28 11.06 -7.33
C ALA A 62 9.82 11.27 -8.75
N ASN A 63 10.84 10.49 -9.13
CA ASN A 63 11.39 10.58 -10.49
C ASN A 63 10.57 9.81 -11.53
N GLY A 64 9.47 9.20 -11.11
CA GLY A 64 8.59 8.46 -12.02
C GLY A 64 8.79 6.96 -12.02
N ASP A 65 9.79 6.46 -11.32
CA ASP A 65 10.02 5.01 -11.25
C ASP A 65 8.94 4.35 -10.40
N VAL A 66 8.57 3.13 -10.79
CA VAL A 66 7.57 2.35 -10.07
C VAL A 66 8.10 0.94 -9.88
N GLN A 67 7.99 0.43 -8.66
CA GLN A 67 8.33 -0.95 -8.36
C GLN A 67 7.13 -1.62 -7.72
N VAL A 68 6.81 -2.82 -8.20
CA VAL A 68 5.69 -3.60 -7.65
C VAL A 68 6.19 -4.99 -7.31
N ARG A 69 5.86 -5.44 -6.10
CA ARG A 69 6.16 -6.81 -5.67
C ARG A 69 4.88 -7.47 -5.24
N VAL A 70 4.68 -8.68 -5.68
CA VAL A 70 3.53 -9.48 -5.28
C VAL A 70 3.96 -10.87 -4.89
#